data_701a5b043c770e956d62e26b96b8630d
#
_entry.id   701a5b043c770e956d62e26b96b8630d
#
_cell.length_a   1.000
_cell.length_b   1.000
_cell.length_c   1.000
_cell.angle_alpha   90.00
_cell.angle_beta   90.00
_cell.angle_gamma   90.00
#
_symmetry.space_group_name_H-M   'P 1'
#
loop_
_entity.id
_entity.type
_entity.pdbx_description
1 polymer ?
#
loop_
_entity_poly.entity_id
_entity_poly.type
_entity_poly.pdbx_seq_one_letter_code
_entity_poly.pdbx_strand_id
1 'polypeptide(L)'
;MRRPEVDLESFGDEYLAGARDYYRGLHRELWGLDITSDFGIPAFVVLSRRTDKKAEDIIYGAGAHTDPHIAVLRALCEMNQFLNWVQGSGRGGAGYQIDDPQCLWWWQTARLADHSYLAPAPGERPRGKADYPVPGTTDVSAPCRAA
;
A
#
# COMPACT_ATOMS: atom_id res chain seq x y z
N MET A 1 -9.79 12.83 -4.92
CA MET A 1 -8.71 12.90 -5.92
C MET A 1 -8.01 11.55 -5.95
N ARG A 2 -7.85 10.91 -7.12
CA ARG A 2 -7.10 9.65 -7.26
C ARG A 2 -5.60 9.96 -7.36
N ARG A 3 -4.78 8.99 -6.99
CA ARG A 3 -3.32 9.12 -6.98
C ARG A 3 -2.69 8.17 -8.00
N PRO A 4 -1.50 8.50 -8.56
CA PRO A 4 -0.78 7.60 -9.46
C PRO A 4 -0.46 6.26 -8.80
N GLU A 5 -0.50 5.18 -9.59
CA GLU A 5 0.00 3.87 -9.13
C GLU A 5 1.52 3.89 -8.98
N VAL A 6 2.02 3.09 -8.04
CA VAL A 6 3.45 2.85 -7.87
C VAL A 6 3.81 1.53 -8.54
N ASP A 7 4.79 1.56 -9.44
CA ASP A 7 5.38 0.36 -10.02
C ASP A 7 6.34 -0.28 -9.01
N LEU A 8 5.82 -1.22 -8.23
CA LEU A 8 6.57 -1.92 -7.18
C LEU A 8 7.74 -2.74 -7.73
N GLU A 9 7.66 -3.23 -8.97
CA GLU A 9 8.70 -4.03 -9.59
C GLU A 9 9.92 -3.19 -9.98
N SER A 10 9.70 -1.89 -10.26
CA SER A 10 10.76 -0.96 -10.61
C SER A 10 11.83 -0.74 -9.53
N PHE A 11 11.52 -1.12 -8.29
CA PHE A 11 12.46 -0.98 -7.17
C PHE A 11 13.57 -2.05 -7.18
N GLY A 12 13.42 -3.13 -7.97
CA GLY A 12 14.42 -4.18 -8.08
C GLY A 12 14.63 -4.97 -6.79
N ASP A 13 13.61 -5.06 -5.96
CA ASP A 13 13.62 -5.73 -4.67
C ASP A 13 12.81 -7.04 -4.75
N GLU A 14 13.44 -8.17 -4.43
CA GLU A 14 12.82 -9.49 -4.51
C GLU A 14 11.61 -9.63 -3.59
N TYR A 15 11.63 -8.97 -2.42
CA TYR A 15 10.52 -8.99 -1.48
C TYR A 15 9.30 -8.23 -2.04
N LEU A 16 9.51 -7.06 -2.65
CA LEU A 16 8.44 -6.29 -3.30
C LEU A 16 7.88 -7.04 -4.52
N ALA A 17 8.76 -7.64 -5.34
CA ALA A 17 8.34 -8.43 -6.49
C ALA A 17 7.55 -9.66 -6.07
N GLY A 18 8.02 -10.39 -5.05
CA GLY A 18 7.35 -11.58 -4.52
C GLY A 18 6.04 -11.29 -3.80
N ALA A 19 5.85 -10.07 -3.28
CA ALA A 19 4.65 -9.70 -2.53
C ALA A 19 3.37 -9.83 -3.37
N ARG A 20 3.38 -9.39 -4.64
CA ARG A 20 2.21 -9.52 -5.53
C ARG A 20 1.78 -10.98 -5.71
N ASP A 21 2.73 -11.87 -5.94
CA ASP A 21 2.45 -13.30 -6.15
C ASP A 21 1.97 -13.96 -4.86
N TYR A 22 2.57 -13.61 -3.74
CA TYR A 22 2.12 -14.09 -2.42
C TYR A 22 0.66 -13.67 -2.15
N TYR A 23 0.33 -12.39 -2.34
CA TYR A 23 -1.04 -11.89 -2.13
C TYR A 23 -2.04 -12.51 -3.12
N ARG A 24 -1.64 -12.70 -4.38
CA ARG A 24 -2.46 -13.41 -5.37
C ARG A 24 -2.77 -14.84 -4.93
N GLY A 25 -1.81 -15.55 -4.33
CA GLY A 25 -2.02 -16.87 -3.72
C GLY A 25 -3.03 -16.88 -2.57
N LEU A 26 -3.22 -15.73 -1.91
CA LEU A 26 -4.23 -15.52 -0.87
C LEU A 26 -5.58 -15.00 -1.43
N HIS A 27 -5.78 -15.02 -2.74
CA HIS A 27 -6.93 -14.42 -3.43
C HIS A 27 -7.08 -12.91 -3.15
N ARG A 28 -5.95 -12.21 -3.16
CA ARG A 28 -5.91 -10.75 -2.92
C ARG A 28 -5.20 -10.04 -4.05
N GLU A 29 -5.68 -8.86 -4.40
CA GLU A 29 -4.94 -7.88 -5.20
C GLU A 29 -4.03 -7.07 -4.30
N LEU A 30 -2.91 -6.60 -4.85
CA LEU A 30 -1.93 -5.72 -4.19
C LEU A 30 -1.54 -4.61 -5.16
N TRP A 31 -1.58 -3.35 -4.68
CA TRP A 31 -1.10 -2.19 -5.44
C TRP A 31 -0.56 -1.12 -4.51
N GLY A 32 0.22 -0.21 -5.05
CA GLY A 32 0.73 0.97 -4.34
C GLY A 32 0.18 2.25 -4.95
N LEU A 33 0.00 3.28 -4.14
CA LEU A 33 -0.35 4.64 -4.57
C LEU A 33 0.72 5.62 -4.10
N ASP A 34 1.08 6.55 -4.98
CA ASP A 34 1.95 7.66 -4.66
C ASP A 34 1.16 8.78 -3.97
N ILE A 35 1.46 9.02 -2.72
CA ILE A 35 0.88 10.11 -1.92
C ILE A 35 1.91 11.20 -1.60
N THR A 36 3.03 11.21 -2.31
CA THR A 36 4.05 12.25 -2.17
C THR A 36 3.42 13.64 -2.32
N SER A 37 3.71 14.50 -1.35
CA SER A 37 3.25 15.88 -1.36
C SER A 37 4.25 16.80 -2.09
N ASP A 38 3.95 18.08 -2.11
CA ASP A 38 4.78 19.17 -2.64
C ASP A 38 6.13 19.33 -1.91
N PHE A 39 6.28 18.78 -0.71
CA PHE A 39 7.58 18.70 -0.03
C PHE A 39 8.58 17.75 -0.69
N GLY A 40 8.14 16.93 -1.66
CA GLY A 40 9.00 16.04 -2.43
C GLY A 40 9.57 14.86 -1.66
N ILE A 41 9.14 14.62 -0.43
CA ILE A 41 9.54 13.43 0.33
C ILE A 41 8.69 12.26 -0.15
N PRO A 42 9.30 11.19 -0.70
CA PRO A 42 8.57 10.00 -1.14
C PRO A 42 7.68 9.45 -0.04
N ALA A 43 6.39 9.35 -0.34
CA ALA A 43 5.39 8.81 0.57
C ALA A 43 4.42 7.92 -0.23
N PHE A 44 4.19 6.70 0.26
CA PHE A 44 3.39 5.70 -0.42
C PHE A 44 2.35 5.09 0.51
N VAL A 45 1.24 4.68 -0.07
CA VAL A 45 0.29 3.76 0.55
C VAL A 45 0.29 2.48 -0.26
N VAL A 46 0.48 1.34 0.39
CA VAL A 46 0.30 0.01 -0.20
C VAL A 46 -1.03 -0.54 0.30
N LEU A 47 -1.81 -1.09 -0.61
CA LEU A 47 -3.17 -1.55 -0.35
C LEU A 47 -3.34 -2.99 -0.86
N SER A 48 -4.26 -3.71 -0.20
CA SER A 48 -4.68 -5.03 -0.66
C SER A 48 -6.16 -5.25 -0.38
N ARG A 49 -6.84 -5.99 -1.29
CA ARG A 49 -8.24 -6.38 -1.13
C ARG A 49 -8.46 -7.85 -1.50
N ARG A 50 -9.46 -8.47 -0.91
CA ARG A 50 -9.95 -9.81 -1.32
C ARG A 50 -10.72 -9.73 -2.62
N THR A 51 -10.61 -10.78 -3.44
CA THR A 51 -11.27 -10.89 -4.75
C THR A 51 -12.22 -12.09 -4.85
N ASP A 52 -12.21 -12.98 -3.87
CA ASP A 52 -12.94 -14.25 -3.88
C ASP A 52 -14.21 -14.27 -3.02
N LYS A 53 -14.54 -13.16 -2.38
CA LYS A 53 -15.74 -13.02 -1.55
C LYS A 53 -16.34 -11.61 -1.65
N LYS A 54 -17.56 -11.44 -1.11
CA LYS A 54 -18.30 -10.18 -1.15
C LYS A 54 -17.65 -9.07 -0.33
N ALA A 55 -17.12 -9.38 0.86
CA ALA A 55 -16.37 -8.43 1.65
C ALA A 55 -14.93 -8.35 1.09
N GLU A 56 -14.49 -7.15 0.74
CA GLU A 56 -13.17 -6.97 0.11
C GLU A 56 -12.04 -6.97 1.12
N ASP A 57 -12.33 -6.87 2.41
CA ASP A 57 -11.33 -6.82 3.51
C ASP A 57 -10.13 -5.94 3.15
N ILE A 58 -10.42 -4.69 2.77
CA ILE A 58 -9.37 -3.76 2.33
C ILE A 58 -8.45 -3.47 3.50
N ILE A 59 -7.17 -3.76 3.33
CA ILE A 59 -6.10 -3.40 4.25
C ILE A 59 -5.12 -2.47 3.56
N TYR A 60 -4.48 -1.61 4.31
CA TYR A 60 -3.49 -0.68 3.78
C TYR A 60 -2.43 -0.35 4.83
N GLY A 61 -1.29 0.11 4.36
CA GLY A 61 -0.22 0.65 5.18
C GLY A 61 0.46 1.81 4.46
N ALA A 62 0.98 2.76 5.21
CA ALA A 62 1.64 3.93 4.67
C ALA A 62 3.12 3.97 5.08
N GLY A 63 3.95 4.58 4.25
CA GLY A 63 5.35 4.77 4.55
C GLY A 63 5.90 5.99 3.85
N ALA A 64 6.75 6.74 4.55
CA ALA A 64 7.47 7.88 4.00
C ALA A 64 8.94 7.81 4.40
N HIS A 65 9.81 8.18 3.47
CA HIS A 65 11.24 8.28 3.69
C HIS A 65 11.91 9.05 2.55
N THR A 66 13.04 9.67 2.77
CA THR A 66 13.83 10.34 1.72
C THR A 66 14.36 9.36 0.67
N ASP A 67 14.60 8.11 1.04
CA ASP A 67 14.83 6.99 0.11
C ASP A 67 13.48 6.36 -0.24
N PRO A 68 13.06 6.39 -1.52
CA PRO A 68 11.77 5.84 -1.96
C PRO A 68 11.67 4.33 -1.75
N HIS A 69 12.78 3.59 -1.82
CA HIS A 69 12.79 2.15 -1.54
C HIS A 69 12.43 1.85 -0.08
N ILE A 70 13.00 2.61 0.86
CA ILE A 70 12.65 2.47 2.28
C ILE A 70 11.20 2.88 2.53
N ALA A 71 10.72 3.94 1.86
CA ALA A 71 9.34 4.40 1.99
C ALA A 71 8.33 3.31 1.60
N VAL A 72 8.53 2.66 0.43
CA VAL A 72 7.61 1.62 -0.05
C VAL A 72 7.69 0.35 0.78
N LEU A 73 8.88 -0.05 1.25
CA LEU A 73 9.03 -1.19 2.16
C LEU A 73 8.30 -0.97 3.48
N ARG A 74 8.38 0.24 4.05
CA ARG A 74 7.64 0.60 5.28
C ARG A 74 6.13 0.49 5.06
N ALA A 75 5.62 1.01 3.94
CA ALA A 75 4.20 0.92 3.61
C ALA A 75 3.72 -0.54 3.50
N LEU A 76 4.49 -1.40 2.81
CA LEU A 76 4.18 -2.83 2.69
C LEU A 76 4.25 -3.54 4.05
N CYS A 77 5.28 -3.29 4.85
CA CYS A 77 5.43 -3.90 6.17
C CYS A 77 4.30 -3.50 7.13
N GLU A 78 3.87 -2.24 7.10
CA GLU A 78 2.73 -1.78 7.89
C GLU A 78 1.43 -2.47 7.46
N MET A 79 1.17 -2.55 6.15
CA MET A 79 0.00 -3.26 5.65
C MET A 79 0.02 -4.75 6.05
N ASN A 80 1.18 -5.41 6.02
CA ASN A 80 1.33 -6.81 6.39
C ASN A 80 0.92 -7.11 7.84
N GLN A 81 1.00 -6.13 8.74
CA GLN A 81 0.55 -6.29 10.12
C GLN A 81 -0.95 -6.57 10.20
N PHE A 82 -1.74 -6.01 9.28
CA PHE A 82 -3.19 -6.22 9.22
C PHE A 82 -3.58 -7.53 8.54
N LEU A 83 -2.69 -8.13 7.75
CA LEU A 83 -3.00 -9.33 6.97
C LEU A 83 -3.48 -10.49 7.87
N ASN A 84 -2.81 -10.72 8.98
CA ASN A 84 -3.16 -11.80 9.92
C ASN A 84 -4.57 -11.63 10.49
N TRP A 85 -5.04 -10.40 10.66
CA TRP A 85 -6.36 -10.11 11.24
C TRP A 85 -7.51 -10.39 10.26
N VAL A 86 -7.25 -10.28 8.95
CA VAL A 86 -8.26 -10.50 7.91
C VAL A 86 -8.12 -11.83 7.19
N GLN A 87 -6.98 -12.54 7.33
CA GLN A 87 -6.70 -13.75 6.56
C GLN A 87 -7.65 -14.90 6.87
N GLY A 88 -8.11 -15.03 8.12
CA GLY A 88 -9.04 -16.06 8.57
C GLY A 88 -10.51 -15.76 8.27
N SER A 89 -10.86 -14.62 7.74
CA SER A 89 -12.23 -14.11 7.63
C SER A 89 -13.05 -14.66 6.45
N GLY A 90 -12.59 -15.70 5.75
CA GLY A 90 -13.35 -16.24 4.63
C GLY A 90 -13.27 -17.74 4.50
N ARG A 91 -14.30 -18.45 4.15
CA ARG A 91 -14.47 -19.88 3.97
C ARG A 91 -14.35 -20.70 5.27
N GLY A 92 -15.39 -20.70 6.05
CA GLY A 92 -15.64 -21.73 7.07
C GLY A 92 -15.37 -21.32 8.51
N GLY A 93 -15.33 -20.05 8.82
CA GLY A 93 -15.74 -19.64 10.15
C GLY A 93 -14.70 -19.21 11.16
N ALA A 94 -13.44 -19.02 10.85
CA ALA A 94 -12.61 -18.17 11.70
C ALA A 94 -12.92 -16.71 11.33
N GLY A 95 -13.55 -15.96 12.21
CA GLY A 95 -13.81 -14.54 12.03
C GLY A 95 -12.52 -13.73 11.98
N TYR A 96 -12.65 -12.41 11.87
CA TYR A 96 -11.51 -11.50 12.01
C TYR A 96 -10.85 -11.68 13.37
N GLN A 97 -9.53 -11.65 13.41
CA GLN A 97 -8.76 -11.87 14.66
C GLN A 97 -8.56 -10.57 15.45
N ILE A 98 -9.56 -9.73 15.47
CA ILE A 98 -9.59 -8.47 16.23
C ILE A 98 -11.01 -8.17 16.65
N ASP A 99 -11.17 -7.54 17.80
CA ASP A 99 -12.46 -7.12 18.37
C ASP A 99 -12.57 -5.58 18.41
N ASP A 100 -12.08 -4.91 17.36
CA ASP A 100 -12.27 -3.47 17.19
C ASP A 100 -13.46 -3.21 16.25
N PRO A 101 -14.53 -2.56 16.72
CA PRO A 101 -15.75 -2.35 15.94
C PRO A 101 -15.53 -1.50 14.68
N GLN A 102 -14.58 -0.55 14.68
CA GLN A 102 -14.30 0.30 13.53
C GLN A 102 -13.56 -0.47 12.44
N CYS A 103 -12.55 -1.27 12.83
CA CYS A 103 -11.85 -2.15 11.91
C CYS A 103 -12.79 -3.19 11.30
N LEU A 104 -13.61 -3.83 12.13
CA LEU A 104 -14.59 -4.81 11.67
C LEU A 104 -15.61 -4.22 10.70
N TRP A 105 -16.15 -3.04 11.02
CA TRP A 105 -17.05 -2.34 10.14
C TRP A 105 -16.40 -2.03 8.79
N TRP A 106 -15.16 -1.52 8.79
CA TRP A 106 -14.41 -1.23 7.58
C TRP A 106 -14.20 -2.47 6.73
N TRP A 107 -13.66 -3.54 7.27
CA TRP A 107 -13.38 -4.77 6.50
C TRP A 107 -14.65 -5.43 5.97
N GLN A 108 -15.74 -5.38 6.69
CA GLN A 108 -17.00 -5.99 6.26
C GLN A 108 -17.74 -5.16 5.21
N THR A 109 -17.58 -3.85 5.21
CA THR A 109 -18.42 -2.96 4.41
C THR A 109 -17.69 -2.19 3.33
N ALA A 110 -16.41 -1.85 3.52
CA ALA A 110 -15.64 -1.06 2.56
C ALA A 110 -15.47 -1.80 1.22
N ARG A 111 -15.69 -1.06 0.13
CA ARG A 111 -15.49 -1.53 -1.24
C ARG A 111 -14.71 -0.50 -2.03
N LEU A 112 -13.83 -0.99 -2.89
CA LEU A 112 -13.05 -0.11 -3.77
C LEU A 112 -13.95 0.77 -4.65
N ALA A 113 -15.11 0.26 -5.07
CA ALA A 113 -16.07 1.01 -5.86
C ALA A 113 -16.62 2.25 -5.14
N ASP A 114 -16.81 2.15 -3.82
CA ASP A 114 -17.34 3.25 -2.99
C ASP A 114 -16.23 4.21 -2.54
N HIS A 115 -14.98 3.77 -2.58
CA HIS A 115 -13.79 4.51 -2.16
C HIS A 115 -12.82 4.72 -3.33
N SER A 116 -13.27 5.41 -4.37
CA SER A 116 -12.52 5.57 -5.62
C SER A 116 -11.13 6.20 -5.46
N TYR A 117 -10.87 6.91 -4.36
CA TYR A 117 -9.56 7.47 -4.01
C TYR A 117 -8.52 6.42 -3.64
N LEU A 118 -8.93 5.19 -3.33
CA LEU A 118 -8.04 4.04 -3.08
C LEU A 118 -7.63 3.33 -4.37
N ALA A 119 -8.26 3.67 -5.50
CA ALA A 119 -7.89 3.15 -6.81
C ALA A 119 -6.86 4.06 -7.50
N PRO A 120 -5.97 3.48 -8.32
CA PRO A 120 -5.06 4.26 -9.15
C PRO A 120 -5.77 5.28 -10.04
N ALA A 121 -5.10 6.38 -10.33
CA ALA A 121 -5.58 7.39 -11.26
C ALA A 121 -5.65 6.80 -12.68
N PRO A 122 -6.83 6.84 -13.34
CA PRO A 122 -6.97 6.28 -14.67
C PRO A 122 -6.18 7.11 -15.69
N GLY A 123 -5.46 6.42 -16.60
CA GLY A 123 -4.72 7.08 -17.68
C GLY A 123 -3.38 7.68 -17.28
N GLU A 124 -3.02 7.65 -16.02
CA GLU A 124 -1.67 8.00 -15.56
C GLU A 124 -0.76 6.77 -15.61
N ARG A 125 0.50 6.97 -16.05
CA ARG A 125 1.48 5.89 -15.98
C ARG A 125 1.84 5.62 -14.51
N PRO A 126 2.09 4.35 -14.14
CA PRO A 126 2.65 4.04 -12.83
C PRO A 126 3.99 4.75 -12.62
N ARG A 127 4.23 5.22 -11.42
CA ARG A 127 5.51 5.85 -11.04
C ARG A 127 6.48 4.82 -10.53
N GLY A 128 7.66 4.77 -11.15
CA GLY A 128 8.73 3.87 -10.76
C GLY A 128 9.76 4.53 -9.85
N LYS A 129 10.71 3.74 -9.36
CA LYS A 129 11.81 4.21 -8.50
C LYS A 129 12.56 5.42 -9.09
N ALA A 130 12.76 5.45 -10.41
CA ALA A 130 13.46 6.53 -11.09
C ALA A 130 12.74 7.88 -11.07
N ASP A 131 11.45 7.91 -10.76
CA ASP A 131 10.67 9.14 -10.63
C ASP A 131 10.92 9.87 -9.30
N TYR A 132 11.65 9.23 -8.37
CA TYR A 132 11.91 9.76 -7.03
C TYR A 132 13.43 9.94 -6.85
N PRO A 133 13.96 11.16 -6.93
CA PRO A 133 15.38 11.40 -6.70
C PRO A 133 15.75 11.06 -5.25
N VAL A 134 16.81 10.27 -5.09
CA VAL A 134 17.39 10.01 -3.77
C VAL A 134 18.39 11.12 -3.46
N PRO A 135 18.27 11.82 -2.32
CA PRO A 135 19.27 12.80 -1.92
C PRO A 135 20.67 12.16 -1.83
N GLY A 136 21.65 12.77 -2.45
CA GLY A 136 23.05 12.30 -2.41
C GLY A 136 23.74 12.48 -1.06
N THR A 137 22.98 12.68 0.01
CA THR A 137 23.49 12.94 1.36
C THR A 137 22.77 12.05 2.39
N THR A 138 23.51 11.64 3.41
CA THR A 138 22.95 11.00 4.61
C THR A 138 22.45 12.00 5.65
N ASP A 139 22.64 13.29 5.42
CA ASP A 139 22.13 14.35 6.29
C ASP A 139 20.61 14.49 6.09
N VAL A 140 19.85 13.97 7.04
CA VAL A 140 18.39 14.05 7.05
C VAL A 140 17.84 15.48 7.14
N SER A 141 18.65 16.45 7.51
CA SER A 141 18.25 17.86 7.57
C SER A 141 18.35 18.55 6.21
N ALA A 142 19.10 18.01 5.26
CA ALA A 142 19.34 18.62 3.95
C ALA A 142 18.05 18.77 3.13
N PRO A 143 17.14 17.76 3.04
CA PRO A 143 15.87 17.91 2.35
C PRO A 143 14.97 18.99 2.94
N CYS A 144 15.00 19.18 4.25
CA CYS A 144 14.19 20.18 4.95
C CYS A 144 14.67 21.62 4.73
N ARG A 145 15.93 21.82 4.28
CA ARG A 145 16.48 23.16 3.98
C ARG A 145 16.25 23.59 2.55
N ALA A 146 15.86 22.66 1.66
CA ALA A 146 15.66 22.93 0.24
C ALA A 146 14.18 23.22 -0.12
N ALA A 147 13.28 23.11 0.87
CA ALA A 147 11.86 23.45 0.78
C ALA A 147 11.60 24.86 1.40
#